data_19dda9f2bb51cde1ca772256d9dd5cfe
#
_entry.id   19dda9f2bb51cde1ca772256d9dd5cfe
#
_cell.length_a   1.000
_cell.length_b   1.000
_cell.length_c   1.000
_cell.angle_alpha   90.00
_cell.angle_beta   90.00
_cell.angle_gamma   90.00
#
_symmetry.space_group_name_H-M   'P 1'
#
loop_
_entity.id
_entity.type
_entity.pdbx_description
1 polymer ?
#
loop_
_entity_poly.entity_id
_entity_poly.type
_entity_poly.pdbx_seq_one_letter_code
_entity_poly.pdbx_strand_id
1 'polypeptide(L)'
;NLGRHEADYAGRVPSDCRVLAGPRFALLRPEFAELRQYSLRRRQVPALHRLLITMGGIDAPNATSTVLRALQTMGKDELPSECQISVVMGAAAPWLGSVREEANRMSWPTEVLVGIGDMAQCMADSDLAIGAAGSTAWERCCLGLPSLMVVLADNQREAARHLRDR
;
A
#
# COMPACT_ATOMS: atom_id res chain seq x y z
N ASN A 1 -9.19 6.58 -12.16
CA ASN A 1 -9.73 6.82 -10.82
C ASN A 1 -10.91 5.88 -10.57
N LEU A 2 -10.98 5.26 -9.39
CA LEU A 2 -12.15 4.51 -8.94
C LEU A 2 -13.36 5.46 -8.82
N GLY A 3 -14.55 4.97 -9.18
CA GLY A 3 -15.78 5.76 -9.13
C GLY A 3 -15.92 6.78 -10.25
N ARG A 4 -14.93 6.94 -11.15
CA ARG A 4 -15.00 7.84 -12.29
C ARG A 4 -15.37 7.09 -13.56
N HIS A 5 -16.32 7.64 -14.30
CA HIS A 5 -16.81 7.13 -15.58
C HIS A 5 -16.56 8.15 -16.68
N GLU A 6 -16.67 7.73 -17.92
CA GLU A 6 -16.49 8.60 -19.08
C GLU A 6 -17.41 9.84 -19.02
N ALA A 7 -18.66 9.65 -18.58
CA ALA A 7 -19.64 10.73 -18.43
C ALA A 7 -19.20 11.87 -17.48
N ASP A 8 -18.33 11.58 -16.49
CA ASP A 8 -17.83 12.61 -15.55
C ASP A 8 -16.92 13.65 -16.21
N TYR A 9 -16.47 13.35 -17.44
CA TYR A 9 -15.58 14.22 -18.23
C TYR A 9 -16.33 14.93 -19.36
N ALA A 10 -17.65 14.69 -19.52
CA ALA A 10 -18.45 15.37 -20.55
C ALA A 10 -18.40 16.89 -20.35
N GLY A 11 -18.12 17.60 -21.43
CA GLY A 11 -17.95 19.07 -21.43
C GLY A 11 -16.67 19.59 -20.76
N ARG A 12 -15.79 18.70 -20.27
CA ARG A 12 -14.50 19.06 -19.66
C ARG A 12 -13.31 18.73 -20.56
N VAL A 13 -13.55 18.01 -21.64
CA VAL A 13 -12.57 17.64 -22.66
C VAL A 13 -13.16 17.91 -24.04
N PRO A 14 -12.34 18.09 -25.10
CA PRO A 14 -12.81 18.19 -26.48
C PRO A 14 -13.70 16.99 -26.88
N SER A 15 -14.63 17.20 -27.80
CA SER A 15 -15.61 16.19 -28.23
C SER A 15 -14.98 14.97 -28.92
N ASP A 16 -13.80 15.13 -29.50
CA ASP A 16 -12.99 14.09 -30.14
C ASP A 16 -12.03 13.39 -29.17
N CYS A 17 -11.98 13.80 -27.91
CA CYS A 17 -11.13 13.21 -26.90
C CYS A 17 -11.67 11.85 -26.45
N ARG A 18 -10.86 10.81 -26.57
CA ARG A 18 -11.16 9.50 -26.00
C ARG A 18 -10.83 9.49 -24.50
N VAL A 19 -11.85 9.36 -23.66
CA VAL A 19 -11.69 9.31 -22.21
C VAL A 19 -11.42 7.87 -21.77
N LEU A 20 -10.28 7.64 -21.12
CA LEU A 20 -9.89 6.36 -20.54
C LEU A 20 -10.10 6.41 -19.03
N ALA A 21 -11.33 6.16 -18.58
CA ALA A 21 -11.71 6.23 -17.17
C ALA A 21 -11.87 4.84 -16.56
N GLY A 22 -11.69 4.77 -15.24
CA GLY A 22 -11.88 3.55 -14.46
C GLY A 22 -10.62 2.72 -14.22
N PRO A 23 -10.74 1.62 -13.43
CA PRO A 23 -9.62 0.84 -12.93
C PRO A 23 -8.83 0.11 -14.03
N ARG A 24 -9.48 -0.28 -15.12
CA ARG A 24 -8.83 -0.95 -16.25
C ARG A 24 -7.77 -0.11 -16.97
N PHE A 25 -7.77 1.19 -16.72
CA PHE A 25 -6.81 2.14 -17.28
C PHE A 25 -5.84 2.69 -16.22
N ALA A 26 -5.70 2.00 -15.09
CA ALA A 26 -4.70 2.35 -14.11
C ALA A 26 -3.29 2.23 -14.72
N LEU A 27 -2.51 3.31 -14.62
CA LEU A 27 -1.12 3.30 -15.08
C LEU A 27 -0.25 2.65 -14.00
N LEU A 28 0.29 1.49 -14.31
CA LEU A 28 1.22 0.76 -13.45
C LEU A 28 2.53 0.56 -14.18
N ARG A 29 3.61 0.47 -13.43
CA ARG A 29 4.91 0.07 -13.98
C ARG A 29 4.86 -1.39 -14.44
N PRO A 30 5.58 -1.78 -15.50
CA PRO A 30 5.51 -3.14 -16.08
C PRO A 30 5.78 -4.27 -15.10
N GLU A 31 6.71 -4.08 -14.16
CA GLU A 31 7.12 -5.08 -13.18
C GLU A 31 5.96 -5.57 -12.29
N PHE A 32 4.91 -4.76 -12.07
CA PHE A 32 3.72 -5.22 -11.35
C PHE A 32 2.93 -6.27 -12.14
N ALA A 33 2.85 -6.13 -13.45
CA ALA A 33 2.20 -7.11 -14.31
C ALA A 33 3.01 -8.42 -14.38
N GLU A 34 4.33 -8.31 -14.48
CA GLU A 34 5.25 -9.46 -14.53
C GLU A 34 5.19 -10.30 -13.25
N LEU A 35 5.16 -9.64 -12.07
CA LEU A 35 5.12 -10.31 -10.77
C LEU A 35 3.72 -10.78 -10.36
N ARG A 36 2.65 -10.40 -11.09
CA ARG A 36 1.27 -10.71 -10.70
C ARG A 36 1.04 -12.21 -10.50
N GLN A 37 1.47 -13.05 -11.43
CA GLN A 37 1.23 -14.49 -11.33
C GLN A 37 1.98 -15.13 -10.15
N TYR A 38 3.23 -14.71 -9.92
CA TYR A 38 4.01 -15.14 -8.75
C TYR A 38 3.29 -14.76 -7.47
N SER A 39 2.88 -13.50 -7.35
CA SER A 39 2.19 -12.93 -6.20
C SER A 39 0.87 -13.66 -5.88
N LEU A 40 0.04 -13.95 -6.89
CA LEU A 40 -1.22 -14.66 -6.72
C LEU A 40 -1.02 -16.12 -6.33
N ARG A 41 -0.04 -16.83 -6.93
CA ARG A 41 0.26 -18.23 -6.55
C ARG A 41 0.72 -18.33 -5.11
N ARG A 42 1.58 -17.41 -4.66
CA ARG A 42 2.10 -17.38 -3.30
C ARG A 42 0.99 -17.26 -2.25
N ARG A 43 -0.11 -16.56 -2.58
CA ARG A 43 -1.25 -16.33 -1.68
C ARG A 43 -2.37 -17.38 -1.75
N GLN A 44 -2.19 -18.45 -2.52
CA GLN A 44 -3.16 -19.56 -2.52
C GLN A 44 -3.20 -20.30 -1.18
N VAL A 45 -2.08 -20.29 -0.44
CA VAL A 45 -2.02 -20.78 0.92
C VAL A 45 -1.96 -19.56 1.85
N PRO A 46 -3.01 -19.32 2.65
CA PRO A 46 -3.03 -18.18 3.58
C PRO A 46 -1.94 -18.32 4.63
N ALA A 47 -1.07 -17.32 4.73
CA ALA A 47 -0.03 -17.22 5.75
C ALA A 47 0.23 -15.74 6.01
N LEU A 48 0.73 -15.41 7.21
CA LEU A 48 1.16 -14.07 7.58
C LEU A 48 2.58 -14.13 8.13
N HIS A 49 3.55 -14.16 7.22
CA HIS A 49 4.98 -14.11 7.55
C HIS A 49 5.60 -12.74 7.27
N ARG A 50 4.98 -11.94 6.37
CA ARG A 50 5.51 -10.65 5.97
C ARG A 50 4.41 -9.58 5.92
N LEU A 51 4.55 -8.59 6.79
CA LEU A 51 3.70 -7.40 6.85
C LEU A 51 4.43 -6.22 6.24
N LEU A 52 3.81 -5.59 5.24
CA LEU A 52 4.32 -4.36 4.62
C LEU A 52 3.59 -3.14 5.18
N ILE A 53 4.32 -2.12 5.60
CA ILE A 53 3.77 -0.82 5.97
C ILE A 53 4.29 0.23 4.98
N THR A 54 3.38 0.94 4.29
CA THR A 54 3.76 2.01 3.36
C THR A 54 2.70 3.08 3.24
N MET A 55 3.00 4.28 3.70
CA MET A 55 2.09 5.44 3.69
C MET A 55 2.39 6.42 2.54
N GLY A 56 3.16 5.96 1.55
CA GLY A 56 3.65 6.79 0.45
C GLY A 56 5.01 7.41 0.75
N GLY A 57 5.56 8.18 -0.22
CA GLY A 57 6.93 8.65 -0.14
C GLY A 57 7.22 9.71 0.93
N ILE A 58 6.22 10.49 1.34
CA ILE A 58 6.40 11.61 2.27
C ILE A 58 5.78 11.32 3.65
N ASP A 59 4.59 10.71 3.70
CA ASP A 59 3.85 10.46 4.95
C ASP A 59 3.82 11.68 5.89
N ALA A 60 3.34 12.81 5.37
CA ALA A 60 3.34 14.07 6.12
C ALA A 60 2.66 14.00 7.51
N PRO A 61 1.52 13.27 7.69
CA PRO A 61 0.88 13.15 9.00
C PRO A 61 1.55 12.15 9.95
N ASN A 62 2.65 11.50 9.55
CA ASN A 62 3.32 10.45 10.32
C ASN A 62 2.41 9.26 10.68
N ALA A 63 1.62 8.81 9.71
CA ALA A 63 0.73 7.67 9.91
C ALA A 63 1.51 6.36 10.11
N THR A 64 2.71 6.25 9.57
CA THR A 64 3.62 5.12 9.80
C THR A 64 3.90 4.91 11.28
N SER A 65 4.30 5.96 12.01
CA SER A 65 4.51 5.88 13.46
C SER A 65 3.23 5.51 14.22
N THR A 66 2.08 6.00 13.77
CA THR A 66 0.79 5.65 14.39
C THR A 66 0.51 4.15 14.24
N VAL A 67 0.77 3.57 13.07
CA VAL A 67 0.61 2.12 12.84
C VAL A 67 1.59 1.32 13.67
N LEU A 68 2.87 1.69 13.72
CA LEU A 68 3.87 0.99 14.54
C LEU A 68 3.48 0.99 16.02
N ARG A 69 3.05 2.13 16.55
CA ARG A 69 2.56 2.23 17.94
C ARG A 69 1.33 1.36 18.18
N ALA A 70 0.38 1.33 17.26
CA ALA A 70 -0.77 0.45 17.37
C ALA A 70 -0.35 -1.03 17.42
N LEU A 71 0.58 -1.45 16.56
CA LEU A 71 1.13 -2.80 16.59
C LEU A 71 1.87 -3.11 17.90
N GLN A 72 2.59 -2.15 18.50
CA GLN A 72 3.24 -2.32 19.80
C GLN A 72 2.26 -2.58 20.95
N THR A 73 1.01 -2.10 20.85
CA THR A 73 -0.03 -2.36 21.85
C THR A 73 -0.67 -3.72 21.71
N MET A 74 -0.43 -4.42 20.60
CA MET A 74 -0.95 -5.76 20.36
C MET A 74 -0.24 -6.79 21.24
N GLY A 75 -0.95 -7.82 21.65
CA GLY A 75 -0.37 -8.98 22.34
C GLY A 75 0.59 -9.74 21.43
N LYS A 76 1.60 -10.35 22.01
CA LYS A 76 2.61 -11.11 21.24
C LYS A 76 2.02 -12.27 20.41
N ASP A 77 0.85 -12.73 20.78
CA ASP A 77 0.15 -13.86 20.14
C ASP A 77 -0.83 -13.39 19.03
N GLU A 78 -0.97 -12.08 18.81
CA GLU A 78 -1.88 -11.53 17.80
C GLU A 78 -1.31 -11.54 16.38
N LEU A 79 0.02 -11.58 16.26
CA LEU A 79 0.74 -11.87 15.01
C LEU A 79 1.67 -13.06 15.24
N PRO A 80 1.97 -13.88 14.20
CA PRO A 80 2.98 -14.93 14.31
C PRO A 80 4.32 -14.37 14.79
N SER A 81 4.98 -15.10 15.68
CA SER A 81 6.26 -14.67 16.29
C SER A 81 7.35 -14.40 15.27
N GLU A 82 7.35 -15.16 14.16
CA GLU A 82 8.27 -15.04 13.04
C GLU A 82 7.83 -14.00 11.98
N CYS A 83 6.73 -13.28 12.20
CA CYS A 83 6.28 -12.25 11.25
C CYS A 83 7.31 -11.14 11.12
N GLN A 84 7.77 -10.90 9.91
CA GLN A 84 8.68 -9.81 9.58
C GLN A 84 7.90 -8.59 9.14
N ILE A 85 8.26 -7.42 9.64
CA ILE A 85 7.62 -6.15 9.28
C ILE A 85 8.59 -5.34 8.44
N SER A 86 8.20 -5.00 7.21
CA SER A 86 8.95 -4.10 6.34
C SER A 86 8.23 -2.76 6.25
N VAL A 87 8.88 -1.70 6.67
CA VAL A 87 8.38 -0.32 6.59
C VAL A 87 9.05 0.37 5.43
N VAL A 88 8.30 0.78 4.41
CA VAL A 88 8.86 1.47 3.24
C VAL A 88 8.55 2.97 3.31
N MET A 89 9.60 3.78 3.27
CA MET A 89 9.53 5.24 3.29
C MET A 89 10.36 5.86 2.15
N GLY A 90 9.97 7.06 1.73
CA GLY A 90 10.78 7.84 0.82
C GLY A 90 12.01 8.46 1.51
N ALA A 91 13.06 8.72 0.74
CA ALA A 91 14.30 9.31 1.27
C ALA A 91 14.09 10.74 1.85
N ALA A 92 13.07 11.45 1.38
CA ALA A 92 12.71 12.79 1.85
C ALA A 92 11.61 12.80 2.93
N ALA A 93 11.23 11.62 3.49
CA ALA A 93 10.21 11.54 4.52
C ALA A 93 10.71 12.20 5.83
N PRO A 94 9.97 13.18 6.38
CA PRO A 94 10.44 13.98 7.52
C PRO A 94 10.56 13.17 8.82
N TRP A 95 9.84 12.06 8.92
CA TRP A 95 9.74 11.23 10.12
C TRP A 95 10.67 10.00 10.12
N LEU A 96 11.60 9.91 9.17
CA LEU A 96 12.45 8.73 9.02
C LEU A 96 13.24 8.37 10.29
N GLY A 97 13.74 9.37 11.01
CA GLY A 97 14.47 9.17 12.28
C GLY A 97 13.58 8.53 13.35
N SER A 98 12.41 9.13 13.62
CA SER A 98 11.47 8.62 14.63
C SER A 98 10.90 7.26 14.28
N VAL A 99 10.62 7.00 13.00
CA VAL A 99 10.14 5.69 12.54
C VAL A 99 11.19 4.59 12.76
N ARG A 100 12.47 4.89 12.52
CA ARG A 100 13.56 3.93 12.82
C ARG A 100 13.67 3.62 14.31
N GLU A 101 13.52 4.63 15.17
CA GLU A 101 13.53 4.42 16.62
C GLU A 101 12.35 3.55 17.07
N GLU A 102 11.16 3.78 16.52
CA GLU A 102 9.98 2.98 16.82
C GLU A 102 10.13 1.54 16.29
N ALA A 103 10.65 1.37 15.07
CA ALA A 103 10.93 0.06 14.48
C ALA A 103 11.89 -0.78 15.35
N ASN A 104 12.92 -0.16 15.92
CA ASN A 104 13.87 -0.82 16.82
C ASN A 104 13.25 -1.27 18.17
N ARG A 105 12.07 -0.76 18.52
CA ARG A 105 11.36 -1.12 19.76
C ARG A 105 10.26 -2.17 19.53
N MET A 106 10.07 -2.59 18.27
CA MET A 106 9.03 -3.59 17.94
C MET A 106 9.37 -4.96 18.51
N SER A 107 8.33 -5.69 18.90
CA SER A 107 8.47 -7.10 19.35
C SER A 107 8.74 -8.07 18.19
N TRP A 108 8.40 -7.68 16.96
CA TRP A 108 8.65 -8.45 15.74
C TRP A 108 9.83 -7.87 14.97
N PRO A 109 10.59 -8.70 14.25
CA PRO A 109 11.65 -8.24 13.38
C PRO A 109 11.13 -7.15 12.42
N THR A 110 11.63 -5.92 12.55
CA THR A 110 11.13 -4.77 11.79
C THR A 110 12.30 -4.03 11.14
N GLU A 111 12.21 -3.88 9.83
CA GLU A 111 13.19 -3.14 9.04
C GLU A 111 12.57 -1.88 8.41
N VAL A 112 13.37 -0.83 8.24
CA VAL A 112 12.97 0.40 7.56
C VAL A 112 13.74 0.54 6.26
N LEU A 113 13.05 0.31 5.16
CA LEU A 113 13.56 0.39 3.79
C LEU A 113 13.32 1.80 3.23
N VAL A 114 14.37 2.43 2.72
CA VAL A 114 14.30 3.84 2.29
C VAL A 114 14.59 3.95 0.80
N GLY A 115 13.64 4.56 0.07
CA GLY A 115 13.82 4.87 -1.35
C GLY A 115 14.08 3.64 -2.22
N ILE A 116 13.44 2.50 -1.91
CA ILE A 116 13.66 1.25 -2.64
C ILE A 116 13.21 1.37 -4.11
N GLY A 117 14.00 0.81 -5.01
CA GLY A 117 13.68 0.75 -6.44
C GLY A 117 12.73 -0.38 -6.80
N ASP A 118 12.72 -1.45 -6.01
CA ASP A 118 11.96 -2.68 -6.29
C ASP A 118 10.73 -2.84 -5.38
N MET A 119 9.83 -1.87 -5.47
CA MET A 119 8.57 -1.89 -4.71
C MET A 119 7.64 -3.04 -5.15
N ALA A 120 7.70 -3.43 -6.42
CA ALA A 120 6.87 -4.50 -6.94
C ALA A 120 7.23 -5.84 -6.32
N GLN A 121 8.52 -6.15 -6.19
CA GLN A 121 8.99 -7.38 -5.52
C GLN A 121 8.66 -7.34 -4.03
N CYS A 122 8.92 -6.21 -3.35
CA CYS A 122 8.59 -6.03 -1.94
C CYS A 122 7.10 -6.30 -1.66
N MET A 123 6.20 -5.76 -2.49
CA MET A 123 4.76 -6.01 -2.38
C MET A 123 4.39 -7.46 -2.74
N ALA A 124 5.02 -8.05 -3.77
CA ALA A 124 4.74 -9.42 -4.19
C ALA A 124 5.11 -10.44 -3.12
N ASP A 125 6.18 -10.18 -2.36
CA ASP A 125 6.67 -11.03 -1.28
C ASP A 125 5.95 -10.82 0.06
N SER A 126 5.16 -9.75 0.20
CA SER A 126 4.40 -9.48 1.43
C SER A 126 3.06 -10.23 1.45
N ASP A 127 2.57 -10.61 2.63
CA ASP A 127 1.31 -11.34 2.81
C ASP A 127 0.14 -10.40 3.09
N LEU A 128 0.41 -9.30 3.80
CA LEU A 128 -0.54 -8.26 4.14
C LEU A 128 0.14 -6.91 4.02
N ALA A 129 -0.59 -5.90 3.60
CA ALA A 129 -0.12 -4.52 3.63
C ALA A 129 -0.98 -3.62 4.52
N ILE A 130 -0.36 -2.68 5.21
CA ILE A 130 -1.02 -1.52 5.81
C ILE A 130 -0.53 -0.30 5.03
N GLY A 131 -1.43 0.39 4.34
CA GLY A 131 -0.97 1.44 3.43
C GLY A 131 -2.00 2.50 3.09
N ALA A 132 -1.51 3.64 2.62
CA ALA A 132 -2.37 4.74 2.21
C ALA A 132 -3.29 4.33 1.04
N ALA A 133 -4.51 4.90 1.02
CA ALA A 133 -5.48 4.69 -0.05
C ALA A 133 -5.19 5.59 -1.28
N GLY A 134 -3.91 5.79 -1.60
CA GLY A 134 -3.41 6.55 -2.75
C GLY A 134 -3.19 5.69 -4.01
N SER A 135 -2.32 6.17 -4.90
CA SER A 135 -2.00 5.47 -6.17
C SER A 135 -1.43 4.07 -5.98
N THR A 136 -0.68 3.83 -4.89
CA THR A 136 -0.14 2.51 -4.54
C THR A 136 -1.21 1.46 -4.24
N ALA A 137 -2.46 1.87 -4.01
CA ALA A 137 -3.57 0.92 -3.88
C ALA A 137 -3.77 0.11 -5.17
N TRP A 138 -3.54 0.70 -6.35
CA TRP A 138 -3.61 0.00 -7.64
C TRP A 138 -2.52 -1.06 -7.80
N GLU A 139 -1.31 -0.75 -7.32
CA GLU A 139 -0.18 -1.66 -7.30
C GLU A 139 -0.50 -2.89 -6.45
N ARG A 140 -1.05 -2.68 -5.24
CA ARG A 140 -1.50 -3.76 -4.36
C ARG A 140 -2.64 -4.58 -4.98
N CYS A 141 -3.62 -3.94 -5.60
CA CYS A 141 -4.70 -4.62 -6.32
C CYS A 141 -4.17 -5.46 -7.50
N CYS A 142 -3.21 -4.93 -8.25
CA CYS A 142 -2.57 -5.67 -9.34
C CYS A 142 -1.95 -6.97 -8.84
N LEU A 143 -1.26 -6.93 -7.72
CA LEU A 143 -0.60 -8.10 -7.12
C LEU A 143 -1.54 -8.98 -6.28
N GLY A 144 -2.81 -8.59 -6.09
CA GLY A 144 -3.72 -9.30 -5.20
C GLY A 144 -3.25 -9.29 -3.74
N LEU A 145 -2.52 -8.24 -3.32
CA LEU A 145 -2.02 -8.10 -1.95
C LEU A 145 -3.14 -7.61 -1.03
N PRO A 146 -3.59 -8.43 -0.06
CA PRO A 146 -4.55 -8.01 0.95
C PRO A 146 -4.07 -6.76 1.67
N SER A 147 -4.97 -5.82 1.96
CA SER A 147 -4.52 -4.53 2.49
C SER A 147 -5.50 -3.91 3.47
N LEU A 148 -4.98 -3.43 4.58
CA LEU A 148 -5.65 -2.46 5.44
C LEU A 148 -5.34 -1.05 4.91
N MET A 149 -6.38 -0.30 4.55
CA MET A 149 -6.21 1.00 3.92
C MET A 149 -6.36 2.13 4.94
N VAL A 150 -5.37 3.02 4.97
CA VAL A 150 -5.39 4.25 5.75
C VAL A 150 -5.71 5.42 4.84
N VAL A 151 -6.73 6.19 5.19
CA VAL A 151 -7.11 7.41 4.45
C VAL A 151 -6.33 8.59 5.05
N LEU A 152 -5.40 9.13 4.29
CA LEU A 152 -4.53 10.25 4.71
C LEU A 152 -5.01 11.62 4.18
N ALA A 153 -5.89 11.62 3.17
CA ALA A 153 -6.39 12.84 2.56
C ALA A 153 -7.82 12.64 2.03
N ASP A 154 -8.59 13.72 1.93
CA ASP A 154 -10.00 13.64 1.54
C ASP A 154 -10.21 13.04 0.13
N ASN A 155 -9.31 13.31 -0.81
CA ASN A 155 -9.37 12.73 -2.15
C ASN A 155 -9.17 11.19 -2.19
N GLN A 156 -8.75 10.57 -1.08
CA GLN A 156 -8.60 9.13 -0.96
C GLN A 156 -9.87 8.43 -0.45
N ARG A 157 -10.82 9.17 0.15
CA ARG A 157 -12.02 8.60 0.79
C ARG A 157 -12.90 7.83 -0.19
N GLU A 158 -13.13 8.41 -1.36
CA GLU A 158 -13.97 7.78 -2.40
C GLU A 158 -13.32 6.48 -2.91
N ALA A 159 -12.02 6.51 -3.20
CA ALA A 159 -11.27 5.34 -3.64
C ALA A 159 -11.28 4.23 -2.57
N ALA A 160 -11.09 4.57 -1.30
CA ALA A 160 -11.13 3.61 -0.20
C ALA A 160 -12.51 2.94 -0.05
N ARG A 161 -13.61 3.70 -0.18
CA ARG A 161 -14.97 3.12 -0.14
C ARG A 161 -15.17 2.12 -1.27
N HIS A 162 -14.85 2.51 -2.50
CA HIS A 162 -15.03 1.63 -3.67
C HIS A 162 -14.16 0.37 -3.63
N LEU A 163 -13.02 0.41 -2.97
CA LEU A 163 -12.17 -0.77 -2.79
C LEU A 163 -12.65 -1.70 -1.69
N ARG A 164 -13.25 -1.14 -0.62
CA ARG A 164 -13.81 -1.93 0.48
C ARG A 164 -15.03 -2.75 0.05
N ASP A 165 -15.87 -2.19 -0.81
CA ASP A 165 -17.17 -2.74 -1.18
C ASP A 165 -17.09 -3.75 -2.36
N ARG A 166 -15.88 -4.22 -2.72
CA ARG A 166 -15.58 -5.22 -3.76
C ARG A 166 -14.93 -6.46 -3.20
#